data_f53aa52b7daa82bdb41f7bc867b57b3e
#
_entry.id   f53aa52b7daa82bdb41f7bc867b57b3e
#
_cell.length_a   1.000
_cell.length_b   1.000
_cell.length_c   1.000
_cell.angle_alpha   90.00
_cell.angle_beta   90.00
_cell.angle_gamma   90.00
#
_symmetry.space_group_name_H-M   'P 1'
#
loop_
_entity.id
_entity.type
_entity.pdbx_description
1 polymer ?
#
loop_
_entity_poly.entity_id
_entity_poly.type
_entity_poly.pdbx_seq_one_letter_code
_entity_poly.pdbx_strand_id
1 'polypeptide(L)'
;FYPVGGSWRIADTIIPKIQKAGGEVFTYANVKRILVEEGAVAGVEMEDGHRIDCPVVVSSAGMDNTFGHLLPSDVVKKFGYDRQMTVVRPSMGHIGIYIGLQETAEALGLPSTNFWIYPSNDYDGAVQAFMEDSNAPFPVVYISFPSAKDPDYLNRHPGTATIEIVAPAPYHWFEKWKGTTWGKRGEEYERFKADLGGRLMRHLYDKLPQLEGKVDYFEVSTPLSTEWFSGYRHGELYGLDHTPERLQQDWLGPRTRIPGLWLTGQDTLTCGVTGAMMAGMLTATAMVGMRKISPLMKKIFD
;
A
#
# COMPACT_ATOMS: atom_id res chain seq x y z
N PHE A 1 -2.40 -15.88 10.29
CA PHE A 1 -1.11 -15.64 10.92
C PHE A 1 -0.87 -14.14 11.03
N TYR A 2 -0.22 -13.71 12.13
CA TYR A 2 0.18 -12.33 12.36
C TYR A 2 1.68 -12.33 12.71
N PRO A 3 2.50 -11.40 12.17
CA PRO A 3 3.93 -11.40 12.47
C PRO A 3 4.16 -11.04 13.94
N VAL A 4 4.92 -11.88 14.65
CA VAL A 4 5.32 -11.62 16.05
C VAL A 4 6.14 -10.33 16.08
N GLY A 5 5.69 -9.36 16.85
CA GLY A 5 6.29 -8.03 16.93
C GLY A 5 5.67 -7.00 15.99
N GLY A 6 4.70 -7.37 15.12
CA GLY A 6 4.03 -6.46 14.18
C GLY A 6 4.67 -6.39 12.81
N SER A 7 4.06 -5.65 11.89
CA SER A 7 4.45 -5.57 10.47
C SER A 7 5.86 -5.01 10.22
N TRP A 8 6.37 -4.14 11.10
CA TRP A 8 7.72 -3.58 10.98
C TRP A 8 8.82 -4.65 11.00
N ARG A 9 8.55 -5.81 11.62
CA ARG A 9 9.49 -6.94 11.67
C ARG A 9 9.84 -7.48 10.29
N ILE A 10 8.99 -7.27 9.30
CA ILE A 10 9.29 -7.65 7.89
C ILE A 10 10.51 -6.89 7.42
N ALA A 11 10.55 -5.57 7.60
CA ALA A 11 11.69 -4.74 7.23
C ALA A 11 12.91 -5.05 8.11
N ASP A 12 12.72 -5.16 9.43
CA ASP A 12 13.77 -5.45 10.41
C ASP A 12 14.50 -6.79 10.14
N THR A 13 13.81 -7.77 9.57
CA THR A 13 14.44 -9.05 9.19
C THR A 13 15.11 -9.03 7.82
N ILE A 14 14.66 -8.17 6.91
CA ILE A 14 15.18 -8.09 5.53
C ILE A 14 16.41 -7.16 5.45
N ILE A 15 16.35 -5.98 6.07
CA ILE A 15 17.40 -4.95 6.00
C ILE A 15 18.79 -5.50 6.36
N PRO A 16 18.98 -6.24 7.47
CA PRO A 16 20.29 -6.80 7.81
C PRO A 16 20.83 -7.80 6.77
N LYS A 17 19.95 -8.45 6.01
CA LYS A 17 20.36 -9.36 4.92
C LYS A 17 20.89 -8.59 3.72
N ILE A 18 20.27 -7.46 3.39
CA ILE A 18 20.72 -6.55 2.34
C ILE A 18 22.11 -6.00 2.71
N GLN A 19 22.26 -5.48 3.94
CA GLN A 19 23.51 -4.91 4.43
C GLN A 19 24.64 -5.94 4.47
N LYS A 20 24.36 -7.18 4.93
CA LYS A 20 25.33 -8.28 4.91
C LYS A 20 25.78 -8.65 3.51
N ALA A 21 24.96 -8.42 2.49
CA ALA A 21 25.30 -8.62 1.08
C ALA A 21 26.03 -7.42 0.46
N GLY A 22 26.37 -6.37 1.23
CA GLY A 22 27.03 -5.16 0.76
C GLY A 22 26.09 -4.11 0.17
N GLY A 23 24.78 -4.27 0.33
CA GLY A 23 23.79 -3.28 -0.07
C GLY A 23 23.44 -2.31 1.08
N GLU A 24 22.73 -1.23 0.74
CA GLU A 24 22.24 -0.23 1.71
C GLU A 24 20.75 0.03 1.51
N VAL A 25 20.09 0.50 2.58
CA VAL A 25 18.69 0.92 2.58
C VAL A 25 18.61 2.34 3.07
N PHE A 26 18.04 3.23 2.26
CA PHE A 26 17.88 4.64 2.56
C PHE A 26 16.39 4.97 2.77
N THR A 27 16.09 5.76 3.79
CA THR A 27 14.79 6.37 4.01
C THR A 27 14.90 7.88 3.73
N TYR A 28 13.76 8.55 3.53
CA TYR A 28 13.73 9.97 3.12
C TYR A 28 14.53 10.26 1.85
N ALA A 29 14.67 9.26 0.97
CA ALA A 29 15.46 9.29 -0.25
C ALA A 29 14.52 9.23 -1.46
N ASN A 30 13.79 10.31 -1.73
CA ASN A 30 12.84 10.37 -2.84
C ASN A 30 13.57 10.40 -4.18
N VAL A 31 13.24 9.43 -5.04
CA VAL A 31 13.68 9.40 -6.44
C VAL A 31 12.78 10.34 -7.25
N LYS A 32 13.39 11.33 -7.89
CA LYS A 32 12.72 12.29 -8.76
C LYS A 32 12.47 11.73 -10.16
N ARG A 33 13.48 11.04 -10.72
CA ARG A 33 13.36 10.43 -12.04
C ARG A 33 14.36 9.30 -12.27
N ILE A 34 14.02 8.40 -13.18
CA ILE A 34 14.91 7.39 -13.74
C ILE A 34 15.61 7.99 -14.96
N LEU A 35 16.95 7.94 -14.96
CA LEU A 35 17.76 8.45 -16.05
C LEU A 35 17.85 7.41 -17.15
N VAL A 36 17.59 7.82 -18.40
CA VAL A 36 17.69 6.98 -19.58
C VAL A 36 18.58 7.70 -20.60
N GLU A 37 19.69 7.08 -20.97
CA GLU A 37 20.66 7.58 -21.94
C GLU A 37 20.83 6.54 -23.03
N GLU A 38 20.87 6.97 -24.29
CA GLU A 38 20.98 6.08 -25.47
C GLU A 38 19.92 4.96 -25.53
N GLY A 39 18.78 5.16 -24.84
CA GLY A 39 17.67 4.21 -24.80
C GLY A 39 17.81 3.11 -23.74
N ALA A 40 18.78 3.20 -22.84
CA ALA A 40 18.98 2.31 -21.70
C ALA A 40 19.01 3.08 -20.39
N VAL A 41 18.72 2.39 -19.27
CA VAL A 41 18.84 2.98 -17.92
C VAL A 41 20.30 3.38 -17.67
N ALA A 42 20.50 4.60 -17.16
CA ALA A 42 21.80 5.15 -16.76
C ALA A 42 21.89 5.39 -15.24
N GLY A 43 20.77 5.44 -14.54
CA GLY A 43 20.74 5.71 -13.11
C GLY A 43 19.42 6.30 -12.63
N VAL A 44 19.49 6.95 -11.47
CA VAL A 44 18.37 7.74 -10.91
C VAL A 44 18.86 9.12 -10.46
N GLU A 45 17.95 10.10 -10.51
CA GLU A 45 18.13 11.42 -9.90
C GLU A 45 17.19 11.53 -8.71
N MET A 46 17.74 11.98 -7.59
CA MET A 46 17.02 12.21 -6.35
C MET A 46 16.38 13.61 -6.34
N GLU A 47 15.39 13.85 -5.47
CA GLU A 47 14.72 15.16 -5.34
C GLU A 47 15.70 16.30 -4.96
N ASP A 48 16.76 16.01 -4.22
CA ASP A 48 17.81 16.95 -3.85
C ASP A 48 18.83 17.22 -4.97
N GLY A 49 18.63 16.60 -6.15
CA GLY A 49 19.51 16.70 -7.31
C GLY A 49 20.69 15.72 -7.32
N HIS A 50 20.83 14.88 -6.29
CA HIS A 50 21.87 13.84 -6.28
C HIS A 50 21.63 12.84 -7.39
N ARG A 51 22.69 12.46 -8.10
CA ARG A 51 22.62 11.43 -9.16
C ARG A 51 23.31 10.16 -8.69
N ILE A 52 22.65 9.02 -8.88
CA ILE A 52 23.19 7.70 -8.65
C ILE A 52 23.27 6.98 -9.99
N ASP A 53 24.49 6.81 -10.49
CA ASP A 53 24.73 6.13 -11.77
C ASP A 53 24.67 4.61 -11.57
N CYS A 54 23.84 3.92 -12.34
CA CYS A 54 23.73 2.48 -12.35
C CYS A 54 23.11 1.97 -13.67
N PRO A 55 23.57 0.83 -14.18
CA PRO A 55 23.05 0.26 -15.42
C PRO A 55 21.74 -0.52 -15.23
N VAL A 56 21.28 -0.69 -13.98
CA VAL A 56 20.09 -1.47 -13.64
C VAL A 56 19.29 -0.75 -12.56
N VAL A 57 18.01 -0.54 -12.83
CA VAL A 57 17.00 -0.05 -11.87
C VAL A 57 15.88 -1.06 -11.76
N VAL A 58 15.50 -1.42 -10.55
CA VAL A 58 14.30 -2.22 -10.25
C VAL A 58 13.28 -1.31 -9.59
N SER A 59 12.20 -1.01 -10.28
CA SER A 59 11.14 -0.14 -9.74
C SER A 59 10.05 -0.96 -9.06
N SER A 60 9.76 -0.64 -7.81
CA SER A 60 8.58 -1.09 -7.06
C SER A 60 7.60 0.06 -6.76
N ALA A 61 7.80 1.21 -7.40
CA ALA A 61 7.01 2.43 -7.17
C ALA A 61 5.58 2.35 -7.72
N GLY A 62 5.21 1.26 -8.38
CA GLY A 62 3.97 1.10 -9.12
C GLY A 62 4.08 1.54 -10.57
N MET A 63 3.18 1.05 -11.40
CA MET A 63 3.22 1.32 -12.85
C MET A 63 2.93 2.77 -13.18
N ASP A 64 1.94 3.37 -12.50
CA ASP A 64 1.58 4.78 -12.71
C ASP A 64 2.76 5.70 -12.38
N ASN A 65 3.41 5.51 -11.25
CA ASN A 65 4.59 6.27 -10.88
C ASN A 65 5.76 6.01 -11.83
N THR A 66 6.04 4.76 -12.18
CA THR A 66 7.19 4.40 -13.01
C THR A 66 7.07 5.00 -14.42
N PHE A 67 5.94 4.74 -15.09
CA PHE A 67 5.75 5.18 -16.48
C PHE A 67 5.13 6.56 -16.60
N GLY A 68 4.34 7.01 -15.63
CA GLY A 68 3.69 8.31 -15.66
C GLY A 68 4.55 9.45 -15.13
N HIS A 69 5.55 9.16 -14.27
CA HIS A 69 6.27 10.22 -13.56
C HIS A 69 7.78 10.05 -13.48
N LEU A 70 8.27 8.84 -13.21
CA LEU A 70 9.71 8.63 -13.01
C LEU A 70 10.47 8.55 -14.33
N LEU A 71 9.83 8.14 -15.41
CA LEU A 71 10.45 8.07 -16.74
C LEU A 71 10.15 9.31 -17.58
N PRO A 72 11.09 9.76 -18.44
CA PRO A 72 10.82 10.80 -19.43
C PRO A 72 9.69 10.39 -20.39
N SER A 73 8.78 11.30 -20.71
CA SER A 73 7.60 11.02 -21.51
C SER A 73 7.90 10.57 -22.95
N ASP A 74 9.00 11.03 -23.53
CA ASP A 74 9.50 10.61 -24.84
C ASP A 74 9.99 9.16 -24.82
N VAL A 75 10.64 8.74 -23.73
CA VAL A 75 11.04 7.33 -23.50
C VAL A 75 9.81 6.45 -23.39
N VAL A 76 8.82 6.84 -22.58
CA VAL A 76 7.56 6.08 -22.39
C VAL A 76 6.86 5.88 -23.72
N LYS A 77 6.74 6.93 -24.55
CA LYS A 77 6.15 6.88 -25.90
C LYS A 77 6.99 6.02 -26.87
N LYS A 78 8.31 6.18 -26.86
CA LYS A 78 9.23 5.39 -27.71
C LYS A 78 9.04 3.89 -27.53
N PHE A 79 8.84 3.45 -26.28
CA PHE A 79 8.65 2.03 -25.95
C PHE A 79 7.17 1.59 -25.89
N GLY A 80 6.22 2.50 -26.16
CA GLY A 80 4.79 2.22 -26.30
C GLY A 80 4.05 2.01 -24.97
N TYR A 81 4.61 2.41 -23.84
CA TYR A 81 3.96 2.29 -22.53
C TYR A 81 2.83 3.31 -22.34
N ASP A 82 2.86 4.46 -23.01
CA ASP A 82 1.78 5.43 -23.02
C ASP A 82 0.43 4.82 -23.44
N ARG A 83 0.44 3.95 -24.46
CA ARG A 83 -0.76 3.22 -24.91
C ARG A 83 -1.13 2.08 -23.97
N GLN A 84 -0.15 1.37 -23.44
CA GLN A 84 -0.40 0.25 -22.53
C GLN A 84 -1.02 0.71 -21.21
N MET A 85 -0.61 1.87 -20.69
CA MET A 85 -1.18 2.46 -19.48
C MET A 85 -2.65 2.83 -19.61
N THR A 86 -3.20 3.01 -20.81
CA THR A 86 -4.63 3.32 -20.99
C THR A 86 -5.56 2.12 -20.74
N VAL A 87 -5.02 0.91 -20.71
CA VAL A 87 -5.81 -0.34 -20.51
C VAL A 87 -5.95 -0.69 -19.03
N VAL A 88 -5.14 -0.11 -18.17
CA VAL A 88 -5.14 -0.35 -16.74
C VAL A 88 -5.53 0.91 -15.99
N ARG A 89 -6.01 0.76 -14.77
CA ARG A 89 -6.40 1.88 -13.92
C ARG A 89 -5.96 1.65 -12.48
N PRO A 90 -5.80 2.71 -11.67
CA PRO A 90 -5.56 2.58 -10.23
C PRO A 90 -6.73 1.86 -9.54
N SER A 91 -6.41 1.10 -8.50
CA SER A 91 -7.42 0.52 -7.63
C SER A 91 -8.09 1.57 -6.76
N MET A 92 -9.14 1.18 -6.04
CA MET A 92 -9.84 2.08 -5.12
C MET A 92 -8.93 2.51 -3.97
N GLY A 93 -9.08 3.76 -3.53
CA GLY A 93 -8.51 4.26 -2.29
C GLY A 93 -9.24 3.72 -1.06
N HIS A 94 -8.71 4.03 0.12
CA HIS A 94 -9.29 3.59 1.38
C HIS A 94 -9.28 4.71 2.43
N ILE A 95 -10.17 4.57 3.40
CA ILE A 95 -10.11 5.27 4.68
C ILE A 95 -9.67 4.27 5.74
N GLY A 96 -8.71 4.65 6.58
CA GLY A 96 -8.24 3.84 7.70
C GLY A 96 -8.41 4.60 9.01
N ILE A 97 -8.76 3.87 10.09
CA ILE A 97 -8.76 4.41 11.44
C ILE A 97 -7.77 3.58 12.27
N TYR A 98 -6.89 4.28 12.96
CA TYR A 98 -5.92 3.71 13.88
C TYR A 98 -6.27 4.14 15.29
N ILE A 99 -6.57 3.17 16.16
CA ILE A 99 -7.13 3.39 17.49
C ILE A 99 -6.14 2.89 18.54
N GLY A 100 -5.86 3.73 19.53
CA GLY A 100 -5.11 3.41 20.74
C GLY A 100 -6.03 3.38 21.96
N LEU A 101 -5.80 2.41 22.84
CA LEU A 101 -6.55 2.16 24.07
C LEU A 101 -5.58 2.01 25.25
N GLN A 102 -5.92 2.52 26.44
CA GLN A 102 -5.09 2.47 27.65
C GLN A 102 -5.41 1.25 28.55
N GLU A 103 -5.92 0.19 27.96
CA GLU A 103 -6.14 -1.10 28.63
C GLU A 103 -5.66 -2.24 27.73
N THR A 104 -5.39 -3.41 28.31
CA THR A 104 -4.93 -4.55 27.50
C THR A 104 -6.06 -5.13 26.65
N ALA A 105 -5.69 -5.82 25.56
CA ALA A 105 -6.67 -6.49 24.69
C ALA A 105 -7.53 -7.50 25.47
N GLU A 106 -6.92 -8.21 26.44
CA GLU A 106 -7.61 -9.16 27.32
C GLU A 106 -8.64 -8.45 28.22
N ALA A 107 -8.23 -7.37 28.92
CA ALA A 107 -9.12 -6.62 29.80
C ALA A 107 -10.31 -6.01 29.05
N LEU A 108 -10.11 -5.60 27.79
CA LEU A 108 -11.15 -5.04 26.92
C LEU A 108 -11.98 -6.12 26.20
N GLY A 109 -11.60 -7.40 26.32
CA GLY A 109 -12.27 -8.49 25.63
C GLY A 109 -12.15 -8.42 24.10
N LEU A 110 -11.01 -7.91 23.59
CA LEU A 110 -10.77 -7.82 22.15
C LEU A 110 -10.57 -9.21 21.53
N PRO A 111 -11.27 -9.53 20.42
CA PRO A 111 -11.10 -10.82 19.75
C PRO A 111 -9.79 -10.87 18.96
N SER A 112 -9.26 -12.07 18.74
CA SER A 112 -8.13 -12.30 17.82
C SER A 112 -8.60 -12.46 16.35
N THR A 113 -9.91 -12.53 16.11
CA THR A 113 -10.51 -12.62 14.76
C THR A 113 -10.83 -11.25 14.20
N ASN A 114 -10.77 -11.11 12.88
CA ASN A 114 -11.20 -9.88 12.21
C ASN A 114 -12.71 -9.88 11.99
N PHE A 115 -13.30 -8.69 11.92
CA PHE A 115 -14.67 -8.51 11.46
C PHE A 115 -14.69 -8.01 10.03
N TRP A 116 -15.57 -8.59 9.22
CA TRP A 116 -15.94 -8.13 7.89
C TRP A 116 -17.44 -7.84 7.92
N ILE A 117 -17.80 -6.56 7.87
CA ILE A 117 -19.16 -6.08 8.07
C ILE A 117 -19.68 -5.59 6.74
N TYR A 118 -20.78 -6.17 6.26
CA TYR A 118 -21.47 -5.81 5.03
C TYR A 118 -22.85 -5.28 5.36
N PRO A 119 -23.38 -4.25 4.64
CA PRO A 119 -24.71 -3.71 4.91
C PRO A 119 -25.84 -4.64 4.48
N SER A 120 -25.60 -5.48 3.45
CA SER A 120 -26.56 -6.43 2.89
C SER A 120 -25.84 -7.55 2.12
N ASN A 121 -26.60 -8.47 1.54
CA ASN A 121 -26.09 -9.51 0.62
C ASN A 121 -25.99 -9.01 -0.84
N ASP A 122 -26.49 -7.82 -1.14
CA ASP A 122 -26.28 -7.15 -2.44
C ASP A 122 -24.98 -6.35 -2.38
N TYR A 123 -23.87 -7.04 -2.62
CA TYR A 123 -22.53 -6.42 -2.56
C TYR A 123 -22.29 -5.44 -3.69
N ASP A 124 -22.71 -5.75 -4.91
CA ASP A 124 -22.49 -4.90 -6.08
C ASP A 124 -23.32 -3.62 -5.99
N GLY A 125 -24.60 -3.73 -5.60
CA GLY A 125 -25.45 -2.56 -5.38
C GLY A 125 -24.94 -1.67 -4.25
N ALA A 126 -24.42 -2.25 -3.17
CA ALA A 126 -23.83 -1.48 -2.06
C ALA A 126 -22.56 -0.72 -2.52
N VAL A 127 -21.69 -1.34 -3.32
CA VAL A 127 -20.50 -0.67 -3.88
C VAL A 127 -20.92 0.46 -4.80
N GLN A 128 -21.87 0.24 -5.71
CA GLN A 128 -22.34 1.26 -6.65
C GLN A 128 -22.93 2.46 -5.92
N ALA A 129 -23.84 2.24 -4.97
CA ALA A 129 -24.45 3.32 -4.19
C ALA A 129 -23.39 4.15 -3.44
N PHE A 130 -22.38 3.47 -2.86
CA PHE A 130 -21.30 4.14 -2.14
C PHE A 130 -20.36 4.94 -3.06
N MET A 131 -20.12 4.49 -4.29
CA MET A 131 -19.33 5.22 -5.25
C MET A 131 -20.01 6.54 -5.69
N GLU A 132 -21.35 6.58 -5.70
CA GLU A 132 -22.15 7.73 -6.12
C GLU A 132 -22.44 8.72 -4.97
N ASP A 133 -22.59 8.21 -3.73
CA ASP A 133 -22.94 9.03 -2.56
C ASP A 133 -22.08 8.67 -1.34
N SER A 134 -21.29 9.63 -0.87
CA SER A 134 -20.46 9.48 0.32
C SER A 134 -21.26 9.26 1.62
N ASN A 135 -22.56 9.54 1.63
CA ASN A 135 -23.47 9.28 2.76
C ASN A 135 -24.06 7.86 2.74
N ALA A 136 -23.96 7.16 1.62
CA ALA A 136 -24.40 5.76 1.55
C ALA A 136 -23.70 4.88 2.60
N PRO A 137 -24.28 3.76 3.05
CA PRO A 137 -23.61 2.81 3.91
C PRO A 137 -22.30 2.31 3.31
N PHE A 138 -21.27 2.13 4.15
CA PHE A 138 -20.02 1.52 3.67
C PHE A 138 -20.30 0.12 3.09
N PRO A 139 -19.82 -0.19 1.89
CA PRO A 139 -20.08 -1.49 1.26
C PRO A 139 -19.39 -2.64 1.98
N VAL A 140 -18.28 -2.33 2.66
CA VAL A 140 -17.58 -3.23 3.56
C VAL A 140 -16.83 -2.42 4.61
N VAL A 141 -16.85 -2.88 5.87
CA VAL A 141 -16.00 -2.39 6.94
C VAL A 141 -15.19 -3.54 7.49
N TYR A 142 -13.88 -3.41 7.43
CA TYR A 142 -12.93 -4.35 8.01
C TYR A 142 -12.44 -3.82 9.35
N ILE A 143 -12.53 -4.64 10.42
CA ILE A 143 -12.01 -4.30 11.75
C ILE A 143 -11.00 -5.37 12.17
N SER A 144 -9.83 -4.94 12.57
CA SER A 144 -8.71 -5.78 12.98
C SER A 144 -8.22 -5.40 14.39
N PHE A 145 -7.71 -6.40 15.10
CA PHE A 145 -7.25 -6.27 16.48
C PHE A 145 -5.77 -6.71 16.58
N PRO A 146 -4.81 -5.88 16.10
CA PRO A 146 -3.40 -6.25 16.05
C PRO A 146 -2.83 -6.67 17.40
N SER A 147 -3.13 -5.92 18.46
CA SER A 147 -2.66 -6.19 19.83
C SER A 147 -3.17 -7.51 20.41
N ALA A 148 -4.34 -8.00 19.97
CA ALA A 148 -4.89 -9.28 20.40
C ALA A 148 -4.30 -10.48 19.64
N LYS A 149 -3.56 -10.23 18.55
CA LYS A 149 -2.97 -11.25 17.67
C LYS A 149 -1.47 -11.43 17.89
N ASP A 150 -0.79 -10.37 18.31
CA ASP A 150 0.65 -10.36 18.50
C ASP A 150 1.00 -10.84 19.91
N PRO A 151 1.58 -12.04 20.06
CA PRO A 151 1.91 -12.58 21.38
C PRO A 151 3.01 -11.77 22.10
N ASP A 152 3.76 -10.94 21.38
CA ASP A 152 4.81 -10.09 21.95
C ASP A 152 4.32 -8.65 22.23
N TYR A 153 3.06 -8.34 21.94
CA TYR A 153 2.56 -6.97 22.03
C TYR A 153 2.71 -6.38 23.43
N LEU A 154 2.29 -7.10 24.47
CA LEU A 154 2.32 -6.60 25.85
C LEU A 154 3.73 -6.41 26.40
N ASN A 155 4.72 -7.15 25.90
CA ASN A 155 6.13 -6.95 26.27
C ASN A 155 6.67 -5.60 25.77
N ARG A 156 6.19 -5.16 24.61
CA ARG A 156 6.61 -3.90 23.97
C ARG A 156 5.75 -2.71 24.35
N HIS A 157 4.47 -2.96 24.61
CA HIS A 157 3.43 -1.94 24.87
C HIS A 157 2.54 -2.35 26.04
N PRO A 158 3.09 -2.38 27.27
CA PRO A 158 2.35 -2.82 28.45
C PRO A 158 1.14 -1.89 28.72
N GLY A 159 0.01 -2.48 29.10
CA GLY A 159 -1.17 -1.74 29.52
C GLY A 159 -1.95 -1.08 28.37
N THR A 160 -1.66 -1.40 27.11
CA THR A 160 -2.32 -0.79 25.95
C THR A 160 -2.89 -1.83 24.98
N ALA A 161 -3.76 -1.38 24.09
CA ALA A 161 -4.22 -2.16 22.94
C ALA A 161 -4.41 -1.29 21.69
N THR A 162 -4.49 -1.91 20.53
CA THR A 162 -4.74 -1.24 19.26
C THR A 162 -5.83 -1.93 18.44
N ILE A 163 -6.59 -1.12 17.71
CA ILE A 163 -7.59 -1.56 16.74
C ILE A 163 -7.37 -0.80 15.44
N GLU A 164 -7.58 -1.45 14.32
CA GLU A 164 -7.56 -0.84 12.99
C GLU A 164 -8.91 -1.07 12.30
N ILE A 165 -9.45 -0.01 11.68
CA ILE A 165 -10.64 -0.10 10.84
C ILE A 165 -10.24 0.35 9.44
N VAL A 166 -10.64 -0.41 8.42
CA VAL A 166 -10.41 -0.07 7.02
C VAL A 166 -11.72 -0.19 6.24
N ALA A 167 -12.01 0.80 5.42
CA ALA A 167 -13.12 0.78 4.48
C ALA A 167 -12.72 1.41 3.14
N PRO A 168 -13.39 1.09 2.04
CA PRO A 168 -13.21 1.78 0.76
C PRO A 168 -13.45 3.28 0.90
N ALA A 169 -12.70 4.07 0.13
CA ALA A 169 -12.94 5.51 -0.01
C ALA A 169 -12.51 5.97 -1.41
N PRO A 170 -13.46 6.30 -2.30
CA PRO A 170 -13.14 6.75 -3.64
C PRO A 170 -12.32 8.05 -3.64
N TYR A 171 -11.25 8.10 -4.43
CA TYR A 171 -10.35 9.25 -4.46
C TYR A 171 -11.06 10.55 -4.89
N HIS A 172 -12.04 10.46 -5.81
CA HIS A 172 -12.75 11.64 -6.31
C HIS A 172 -13.48 12.46 -5.23
N TRP A 173 -13.85 11.87 -4.10
CA TRP A 173 -14.39 12.63 -2.97
C TRP A 173 -13.39 13.61 -2.36
N PHE A 174 -12.10 13.35 -2.56
CA PHE A 174 -11.00 14.11 -1.97
C PHE A 174 -10.25 14.99 -2.99
N GLU A 175 -10.61 14.94 -4.26
CA GLU A 175 -9.90 15.64 -5.36
C GLU A 175 -9.77 17.15 -5.14
N LYS A 176 -10.78 17.78 -4.55
CA LYS A 176 -10.75 19.23 -4.28
C LYS A 176 -9.64 19.66 -3.32
N TRP A 177 -9.08 18.72 -2.55
CA TRP A 177 -7.95 18.97 -1.65
C TRP A 177 -6.62 18.39 -2.18
N LYS A 178 -6.60 17.89 -3.41
CA LYS A 178 -5.37 17.41 -4.07
C LYS A 178 -4.32 18.51 -4.11
N GLY A 179 -3.05 18.12 -3.89
CA GLY A 179 -1.93 19.05 -3.87
C GLY A 179 -1.81 19.89 -2.60
N THR A 180 -2.71 19.72 -1.62
CA THR A 180 -2.57 20.37 -0.31
C THR A 180 -1.58 19.62 0.59
N THR A 181 -0.94 20.37 1.49
CA THR A 181 0.04 19.79 2.43
C THR A 181 -0.65 18.96 3.50
N TRP A 182 -0.12 17.78 3.82
CA TRP A 182 -0.56 16.96 4.93
C TRP A 182 -0.59 17.75 6.25
N GLY A 183 -1.67 17.59 7.03
CA GLY A 183 -1.89 18.34 8.27
C GLY A 183 -2.31 19.80 8.10
N LYS A 184 -2.49 20.30 6.84
CA LYS A 184 -2.86 21.70 6.53
C LYS A 184 -3.91 21.79 5.42
N ARG A 185 -4.89 20.86 5.40
CA ARG A 185 -5.90 20.78 4.34
C ARG A 185 -7.15 21.63 4.59
N GLY A 186 -7.24 22.28 5.75
CA GLY A 186 -8.32 23.18 6.13
C GLY A 186 -9.51 22.50 6.82
N GLU A 187 -10.37 23.32 7.43
CA GLU A 187 -11.47 22.85 8.28
C GLU A 187 -12.52 21.99 7.54
N GLU A 188 -12.78 22.28 6.28
CA GLU A 188 -13.74 21.52 5.49
C GLU A 188 -13.29 20.07 5.30
N TYR A 189 -12.00 19.87 5.02
CA TYR A 189 -11.41 18.54 4.95
C TYR A 189 -11.47 17.81 6.28
N GLU A 190 -11.12 18.49 7.38
CA GLU A 190 -11.12 17.87 8.70
C GLU A 190 -12.54 17.48 9.14
N ARG A 191 -13.56 18.29 8.82
CA ARG A 191 -14.98 17.95 9.06
C ARG A 191 -15.43 16.74 8.26
N PHE A 192 -15.11 16.68 6.97
CA PHE A 192 -15.45 15.54 6.11
C PHE A 192 -14.76 14.25 6.59
N LYS A 193 -13.47 14.36 6.92
CA LYS A 193 -12.69 13.24 7.49
C LYS A 193 -13.27 12.75 8.83
N ALA A 194 -13.66 13.68 9.70
CA ALA A 194 -14.25 13.37 11.00
C ALA A 194 -15.62 12.71 10.88
N ASP A 195 -16.46 13.13 9.92
CA ASP A 195 -17.75 12.49 9.68
C ASP A 195 -17.59 11.04 9.23
N LEU A 196 -16.76 10.78 8.23
CA LEU A 196 -16.46 9.42 7.78
C LEU A 196 -15.89 8.58 8.93
N GLY A 197 -14.94 9.13 9.70
CA GLY A 197 -14.35 8.48 10.86
C GLY A 197 -15.39 8.13 11.93
N GLY A 198 -16.28 9.07 12.26
CA GLY A 198 -17.36 8.86 13.23
C GLY A 198 -18.35 7.77 12.80
N ARG A 199 -18.63 7.67 11.48
CA ARG A 199 -19.48 6.61 10.95
C ARG A 199 -18.81 5.23 11.08
N LEU A 200 -17.52 5.12 10.83
CA LEU A 200 -16.77 3.88 11.00
C LEU A 200 -16.64 3.47 12.48
N MET A 201 -16.44 4.45 13.38
CA MET A 201 -16.41 4.18 14.83
C MET A 201 -17.74 3.61 15.35
N ARG A 202 -18.88 4.01 14.80
CA ARG A 202 -20.18 3.40 15.14
C ARG A 202 -20.19 1.90 14.86
N HIS A 203 -19.65 1.43 13.73
CA HIS A 203 -19.54 -0.01 13.44
C HIS A 203 -18.70 -0.76 14.49
N LEU A 204 -17.67 -0.12 15.05
CA LEU A 204 -16.88 -0.70 16.14
C LEU A 204 -17.74 -0.82 17.42
N TYR A 205 -18.41 0.25 17.82
CA TYR A 205 -19.23 0.26 19.05
C TYR A 205 -20.45 -0.64 18.95
N ASP A 206 -21.07 -0.77 17.77
CA ASP A 206 -22.15 -1.74 17.53
C ASP A 206 -21.72 -3.20 17.78
N LYS A 207 -20.46 -3.52 17.51
CA LYS A 207 -19.90 -4.86 17.74
C LYS A 207 -19.29 -5.05 19.11
N LEU A 208 -18.71 -4.01 19.66
CA LEU A 208 -17.97 -4.00 20.93
C LEU A 208 -18.38 -2.77 21.76
N PRO A 209 -19.62 -2.73 22.28
CA PRO A 209 -20.15 -1.56 23.00
C PRO A 209 -19.35 -1.20 24.26
N GLN A 210 -18.63 -2.16 24.85
CA GLN A 210 -17.76 -1.92 26.01
C GLN A 210 -16.57 -0.99 25.70
N LEU A 211 -16.29 -0.69 24.43
CA LEU A 211 -15.22 0.23 24.02
C LEU A 211 -15.66 1.69 23.98
N GLU A 212 -16.96 1.96 24.08
CA GLU A 212 -17.46 3.33 24.12
C GLU A 212 -16.91 4.06 25.35
N GLY A 213 -16.25 5.20 25.12
CA GLY A 213 -15.56 5.95 26.17
C GLY A 213 -14.18 5.40 26.61
N LYS A 214 -13.69 4.32 25.99
CA LYS A 214 -12.38 3.72 26.27
C LYS A 214 -11.29 4.08 25.28
N VAL A 215 -11.66 4.73 24.18
CA VAL A 215 -10.70 5.17 23.15
C VAL A 215 -9.93 6.37 23.68
N ASP A 216 -8.61 6.22 23.77
CA ASP A 216 -7.69 7.27 24.21
C ASP A 216 -7.22 8.13 23.03
N TYR A 217 -6.92 7.48 21.92
CA TYR A 217 -6.43 8.12 20.69
C TYR A 217 -7.03 7.45 19.46
N PHE A 218 -7.40 8.24 18.48
CA PHE A 218 -7.66 7.70 17.14
C PHE A 218 -7.24 8.69 16.06
N GLU A 219 -6.77 8.16 14.96
CA GLU A 219 -6.40 8.93 13.78
C GLU A 219 -7.09 8.35 12.54
N VAL A 220 -7.55 9.24 11.67
CA VAL A 220 -8.19 8.87 10.41
C VAL A 220 -7.23 9.17 9.26
N SER A 221 -6.85 8.16 8.48
CA SER A 221 -6.17 8.33 7.19
C SER A 221 -7.18 8.31 6.04
N THR A 222 -6.86 8.99 4.96
CA THR A 222 -7.70 9.09 3.76
C THR A 222 -6.86 8.74 2.52
N PRO A 223 -7.46 8.64 1.32
CA PRO A 223 -6.68 8.50 0.09
C PRO A 223 -5.59 9.57 -0.09
N LEU A 224 -5.81 10.80 0.41
CA LEU A 224 -4.76 11.84 0.40
C LEU A 224 -3.63 11.58 1.41
N SER A 225 -3.87 10.80 2.47
CA SER A 225 -2.79 10.34 3.37
C SER A 225 -1.95 9.28 2.66
N THR A 226 -2.60 8.36 1.96
CA THR A 226 -1.92 7.35 1.13
C THR A 226 -1.07 8.02 0.05
N GLU A 227 -1.63 8.99 -0.69
CA GLU A 227 -0.87 9.76 -1.67
C GLU A 227 0.37 10.42 -1.05
N TRP A 228 0.22 11.05 0.11
CA TRP A 228 1.31 11.76 0.78
C TRP A 228 2.46 10.84 1.24
N PHE A 229 2.12 9.71 1.86
CA PHE A 229 3.11 8.83 2.50
C PHE A 229 3.67 7.75 1.58
N SER A 230 2.90 7.29 0.59
CA SER A 230 3.31 6.19 -0.30
C SER A 230 3.60 6.64 -1.74
N GLY A 231 3.25 7.88 -2.10
CA GLY A 231 3.38 8.38 -3.45
C GLY A 231 2.35 7.81 -4.44
N TYR A 232 1.37 7.04 -3.99
CA TYR A 232 0.29 6.55 -4.82
C TYR A 232 -0.71 7.67 -5.13
N ARG A 233 -0.67 8.20 -6.35
CA ARG A 233 -1.26 9.49 -6.75
C ARG A 233 -2.78 9.52 -6.81
N HIS A 234 -3.43 8.38 -6.77
CA HIS A 234 -4.88 8.24 -6.68
C HIS A 234 -5.29 7.66 -5.32
N GLY A 235 -4.38 7.67 -4.33
CA GLY A 235 -4.63 7.12 -3.00
C GLY A 235 -4.96 5.63 -3.01
N GLU A 236 -4.58 4.93 -4.06
CA GLU A 236 -4.90 3.54 -4.30
C GLU A 236 -4.28 2.61 -3.27
N LEU A 237 -5.08 1.67 -2.74
CA LEU A 237 -4.64 0.71 -1.73
C LEU A 237 -3.78 -0.41 -2.33
N TYR A 238 -4.15 -0.86 -3.53
CA TYR A 238 -3.60 -2.07 -4.13
C TYR A 238 -2.89 -1.84 -5.47
N GLY A 239 -2.38 -0.64 -5.70
CA GLY A 239 -1.77 -0.26 -6.98
C GLY A 239 -2.79 -0.31 -8.12
N LEU A 240 -2.50 -1.04 -9.19
CA LEU A 240 -3.44 -1.22 -10.28
C LEU A 240 -4.65 -2.08 -9.88
N ASP A 241 -5.83 -1.72 -10.38
CA ASP A 241 -7.07 -2.45 -10.17
C ASP A 241 -6.99 -3.88 -10.73
N HIS A 242 -7.58 -4.86 -10.03
CA HIS A 242 -7.53 -6.28 -10.38
C HIS A 242 -8.66 -6.66 -11.34
N THR A 243 -8.64 -6.08 -12.53
CA THR A 243 -9.63 -6.37 -13.56
C THR A 243 -9.19 -7.51 -14.49
N PRO A 244 -10.14 -8.18 -15.21
CA PRO A 244 -9.78 -9.16 -16.23
C PRO A 244 -8.85 -8.62 -17.29
N GLU A 245 -9.02 -7.34 -17.69
CA GLU A 245 -8.19 -6.67 -18.68
C GLU A 245 -6.74 -6.53 -18.19
N ARG A 246 -6.53 -6.19 -16.92
CA ARG A 246 -5.20 -6.15 -16.31
C ARG A 246 -4.53 -7.52 -16.38
N LEU A 247 -5.24 -8.59 -16.02
CA LEU A 247 -4.68 -9.94 -15.97
C LEU A 247 -4.29 -10.49 -17.36
N GLN A 248 -4.76 -9.87 -18.43
CA GLN A 248 -4.39 -10.19 -19.82
C GLN A 248 -3.17 -9.41 -20.32
N GLN A 249 -2.56 -8.56 -19.47
CA GLN A 249 -1.46 -7.69 -19.88
C GLN A 249 -0.09 -8.34 -19.68
N ASP A 250 0.50 -8.88 -20.73
CA ASP A 250 1.83 -9.49 -20.69
C ASP A 250 2.96 -8.52 -20.30
N TRP A 251 2.77 -7.20 -20.55
CA TRP A 251 3.78 -6.18 -20.28
C TRP A 251 3.91 -5.82 -18.78
N LEU A 252 2.98 -6.24 -17.93
CA LEU A 252 3.03 -6.03 -16.48
C LEU A 252 4.04 -6.95 -15.77
N GLY A 253 4.72 -7.81 -16.49
CA GLY A 253 5.75 -8.70 -15.95
C GLY A 253 7.03 -7.96 -15.50
N PRO A 254 7.97 -8.67 -14.86
CA PRO A 254 9.20 -8.07 -14.31
C PRO A 254 10.11 -7.41 -15.34
N ARG A 255 10.13 -7.91 -16.59
CA ARG A 255 11.02 -7.42 -17.63
C ARG A 255 10.34 -6.33 -18.46
N THR A 256 10.97 -5.15 -18.54
CA THR A 256 10.52 -4.10 -19.43
C THR A 256 11.20 -4.18 -20.81
N ARG A 257 10.67 -3.37 -21.75
CA ARG A 257 11.32 -3.14 -23.06
C ARG A 257 12.47 -2.14 -22.97
N ILE A 258 12.62 -1.42 -21.85
CA ILE A 258 13.70 -0.46 -21.62
C ILE A 258 14.89 -1.22 -21.04
N PRO A 259 16.02 -1.34 -21.76
CA PRO A 259 17.19 -2.00 -21.26
C PRO A 259 17.63 -1.46 -19.88
N GLY A 260 17.89 -2.36 -18.93
CA GLY A 260 18.29 -2.01 -17.57
C GLY A 260 17.12 -1.68 -16.61
N LEU A 261 15.87 -1.51 -17.10
CA LEU A 261 14.71 -1.29 -16.24
C LEU A 261 13.96 -2.59 -15.96
N TRP A 262 13.75 -2.87 -14.70
CA TRP A 262 12.94 -3.98 -14.20
C TRP A 262 11.84 -3.49 -13.31
N LEU A 263 10.75 -4.26 -13.22
CA LEU A 263 9.60 -3.98 -12.40
C LEU A 263 9.42 -5.05 -11.33
N THR A 264 8.89 -4.65 -10.18
CA THR A 264 8.52 -5.55 -9.08
C THR A 264 7.37 -4.95 -8.27
N GLY A 265 6.92 -5.63 -7.23
CA GLY A 265 5.84 -5.16 -6.38
C GLY A 265 4.47 -5.65 -6.83
N GLN A 266 3.43 -5.14 -6.18
CA GLN A 266 2.05 -5.63 -6.33
C GLN A 266 1.47 -5.45 -7.75
N ASP A 267 1.97 -4.51 -8.54
CA ASP A 267 1.48 -4.28 -9.90
C ASP A 267 1.95 -5.34 -10.90
N THR A 268 3.06 -6.02 -10.62
CA THR A 268 3.61 -7.06 -11.51
C THR A 268 2.97 -8.44 -11.30
N LEU A 269 2.29 -8.66 -10.18
CA LEU A 269 1.64 -9.93 -9.89
C LEU A 269 0.25 -9.73 -9.30
N THR A 270 0.16 -9.51 -7.98
CA THR A 270 -1.12 -9.31 -7.27
C THR A 270 -0.89 -8.49 -6.00
N CYS A 271 -1.98 -7.99 -5.43
CA CYS A 271 -1.95 -7.11 -4.27
C CYS A 271 -1.45 -7.79 -2.98
N GLY A 272 -1.10 -6.92 -2.03
CA GLY A 272 -0.76 -7.27 -0.67
C GLY A 272 0.67 -7.74 -0.48
N VAL A 273 1.04 -8.01 0.78
CA VAL A 273 2.41 -8.36 1.17
C VAL A 273 2.91 -9.62 0.46
N THR A 274 2.08 -10.66 0.40
CA THR A 274 2.43 -11.93 -0.26
C THR A 274 2.61 -11.73 -1.76
N GLY A 275 1.71 -11.00 -2.42
CA GLY A 275 1.80 -10.69 -3.85
C GLY A 275 3.07 -9.91 -4.19
N ALA A 276 3.37 -8.87 -3.41
CA ALA A 276 4.59 -8.06 -3.60
C ALA A 276 5.88 -8.88 -3.36
N MET A 277 5.89 -9.76 -2.36
CA MET A 277 7.02 -10.65 -2.09
C MET A 277 7.24 -11.66 -3.22
N MET A 278 6.17 -12.27 -3.72
CA MET A 278 6.23 -13.20 -4.86
C MET A 278 6.68 -12.49 -6.13
N ALA A 279 6.25 -11.25 -6.36
CA ALA A 279 6.74 -10.42 -7.45
C ALA A 279 8.25 -10.15 -7.33
N GLY A 280 8.77 -9.92 -6.12
CA GLY A 280 10.21 -9.81 -5.86
C GLY A 280 10.97 -11.07 -6.25
N MET A 281 10.44 -12.25 -5.91
CA MET A 281 11.03 -13.55 -6.33
C MET A 281 11.00 -13.72 -7.84
N LEU A 282 9.90 -13.39 -8.50
CA LEU A 282 9.77 -13.42 -9.96
C LEU A 282 10.79 -12.52 -10.63
N THR A 283 10.94 -11.29 -10.15
CA THR A 283 11.88 -10.31 -10.69
C THR A 283 13.33 -10.78 -10.52
N ALA A 284 13.70 -11.23 -9.32
CA ALA A 284 15.03 -11.78 -9.06
C ALA A 284 15.31 -12.99 -9.96
N THR A 285 14.32 -13.88 -10.13
CA THR A 285 14.45 -15.05 -11.03
C THR A 285 14.64 -14.63 -12.48
N ALA A 286 13.89 -13.63 -12.94
CA ALA A 286 14.01 -13.12 -14.31
C ALA A 286 15.37 -12.43 -14.58
N MET A 287 15.94 -11.78 -13.55
CA MET A 287 17.25 -11.11 -13.65
C MET A 287 18.43 -12.08 -13.62
N VAL A 288 18.44 -13.05 -12.70
CA VAL A 288 19.64 -13.90 -12.47
C VAL A 288 19.49 -15.31 -13.06
N GLY A 289 18.32 -15.70 -13.46
CA GLY A 289 17.99 -17.00 -14.06
C GLY A 289 17.66 -18.10 -13.04
N MET A 290 16.77 -19.01 -13.42
CA MET A 290 16.23 -20.07 -12.58
C MET A 290 17.32 -20.98 -11.97
N ARG A 291 18.40 -21.24 -12.71
CA ARG A 291 19.50 -22.10 -12.22
C ARG A 291 20.20 -21.55 -10.98
N LYS A 292 20.26 -20.22 -10.83
CA LYS A 292 20.86 -19.56 -9.66
C LYS A 292 19.88 -19.42 -8.50
N ILE A 293 18.59 -19.27 -8.79
CA ILE A 293 17.54 -19.13 -7.77
C ILE A 293 17.15 -20.46 -7.15
N SER A 294 17.09 -21.55 -7.92
CA SER A 294 16.62 -22.86 -7.45
C SER A 294 17.31 -23.37 -6.17
N PRO A 295 18.64 -23.28 -6.00
CA PRO A 295 19.30 -23.68 -4.75
C PRO A 295 18.93 -22.79 -3.54
N LEU A 296 18.63 -21.51 -3.79
CA LEU A 296 18.16 -20.58 -2.73
C LEU A 296 16.74 -20.93 -2.31
N MET A 297 15.87 -21.20 -3.26
CA MET A 297 14.49 -21.61 -3.00
C MET A 297 14.43 -22.89 -2.16
N LYS A 298 15.25 -23.88 -2.48
CA LYS A 298 15.32 -25.13 -1.70
C LYS A 298 15.65 -24.86 -0.23
N LYS A 299 16.57 -23.95 0.07
CA LYS A 299 16.93 -23.56 1.44
C LYS A 299 15.85 -22.79 2.20
N ILE A 300 14.87 -22.23 1.51
CA ILE A 300 13.75 -21.50 2.11
C ILE A 300 12.63 -22.46 2.49
N PHE A 301 12.45 -23.57 1.74
CA PHE A 301 11.36 -24.50 1.93
C PHE A 301 11.76 -25.83 2.61
N ASP A 302 13.08 -26.09 2.78
CA ASP A 302 13.63 -27.12 3.67
C ASP A 302 13.83 -26.57 5.10
#